data_d3078dd70cd7619c5256999714d914cb
#
_entry.id   d3078dd70cd7619c5256999714d914cb
#
_cell.length_a   1.000
_cell.length_b   1.000
_cell.length_c   1.000
_cell.angle_alpha   90.00
_cell.angle_beta   90.00
_cell.angle_gamma   90.00
#
_symmetry.space_group_name_H-M   'P 1'
#
loop_
_entity.id
_entity.type
_entity.pdbx_description
1 polymer ?
#
loop_
_entity_poly.entity_id
_entity_poly.type
_entity_poly.pdbx_seq_one_letter_code
_entity_poly.pdbx_strand_id
1 'polypeptide(L)'
;SGLFGRYHGDYHFENILMTNRNKNFLLLDWRQDFEGSISIGDIYYDLAKLLHGMIVSHPQVNLNRYKIKNLSGKTYINIFIPENLKKCRIYFYKWLKKNNLSQYKVDILTSLIFLNIAALHHTPYNKFLFNLGKIMLQNSIENKEFYF
;
A
#
# COMPACT_ATOMS: atom_id res chain seq x y z
N SER A 1 -19.24 1.07 -4.88
CA SER A 1 -18.92 2.07 -5.94
C SER A 1 -17.57 2.70 -5.66
N GLY A 2 -16.80 3.03 -6.71
CA GLY A 2 -15.55 3.78 -6.62
C GLY A 2 -15.79 5.26 -6.30
N LEU A 3 -14.72 5.99 -6.02
CA LEU A 3 -14.71 7.44 -5.87
C LEU A 3 -13.90 8.03 -7.03
N PHE A 4 -14.58 8.50 -8.06
CA PHE A 4 -13.94 9.01 -9.26
C PHE A 4 -13.46 10.45 -9.09
N GLY A 5 -12.23 10.71 -9.55
CA GLY A 5 -11.60 12.01 -9.49
C GLY A 5 -10.26 12.02 -10.22
N ARG A 6 -9.53 13.13 -10.14
CA ARG A 6 -8.15 13.17 -10.60
C ARG A 6 -7.32 12.16 -9.81
N TYR A 7 -6.52 11.37 -10.47
CA TYR A 7 -5.73 10.31 -9.89
C TYR A 7 -4.26 10.45 -10.31
N HIS A 8 -3.39 9.85 -9.52
CA HIS A 8 -1.96 9.72 -9.82
C HIS A 8 -1.64 8.37 -10.49
N GLY A 9 -2.30 7.31 -10.02
CA GLY A 9 -2.17 5.95 -10.53
C GLY A 9 -0.98 5.16 -9.98
N ASP A 10 0.02 5.86 -9.40
CA ASP A 10 1.16 5.24 -8.71
C ASP A 10 1.60 6.08 -7.49
N TYR A 11 0.62 6.41 -6.63
CA TYR A 11 0.78 7.35 -5.53
C TYR A 11 1.45 6.69 -4.32
N HIS A 12 2.78 6.61 -4.34
CA HIS A 12 3.60 6.14 -3.22
C HIS A 12 4.74 7.12 -2.91
N PHE A 13 5.43 6.92 -1.77
CA PHE A 13 6.35 7.94 -1.24
C PHE A 13 7.54 8.27 -2.15
N GLU A 14 8.02 7.31 -2.96
CA GLU A 14 9.10 7.56 -3.90
C GLU A 14 8.71 8.50 -5.04
N ASN A 15 7.40 8.62 -5.32
CA ASN A 15 6.85 9.53 -6.31
C ASN A 15 6.39 10.88 -5.72
N ILE A 16 6.69 11.14 -4.45
CA ILE A 16 6.31 12.37 -3.74
C ILE A 16 7.58 13.09 -3.26
N LEU A 17 7.90 14.23 -3.86
CA LEU A 17 9.01 15.08 -3.43
C LEU A 17 8.50 16.29 -2.65
N MET A 18 9.13 16.57 -1.52
CA MET A 18 8.91 17.82 -0.80
C MET A 18 9.91 18.88 -1.27
N THR A 19 9.42 20.03 -1.76
CA THR A 19 10.28 21.13 -2.18
C THR A 19 10.71 21.96 -0.98
N ASN A 20 12.03 22.27 -0.90
CA ASN A 20 12.62 22.99 0.24
C ASN A 20 12.14 24.45 0.38
N ARG A 21 11.74 25.11 -0.72
CA ARG A 21 11.42 26.55 -0.72
C ARG A 21 10.05 26.87 -0.14
N ASN A 22 9.02 26.05 -0.37
CA ASN A 22 7.64 26.39 -0.01
C ASN A 22 6.93 25.27 0.76
N LYS A 23 7.62 24.20 1.16
CA LYS A 23 7.03 22.98 1.75
C LYS A 23 5.89 22.38 0.89
N ASN A 24 5.93 22.62 -0.41
CA ASN A 24 4.98 22.06 -1.36
C ASN A 24 5.42 20.65 -1.76
N PHE A 25 4.46 19.83 -2.17
CA PHE A 25 4.73 18.51 -2.72
C PHE A 25 4.72 18.58 -4.25
N LEU A 26 5.72 17.93 -4.86
CA LEU A 26 5.77 17.66 -6.28
C LEU A 26 5.52 16.17 -6.48
N LEU A 27 4.56 15.83 -7.32
CA LEU A 27 4.21 14.46 -7.65
C LEU A 27 4.88 14.08 -8.98
N LEU A 28 5.57 12.95 -8.97
CA LEU A 28 6.33 12.42 -10.11
C LEU A 28 5.66 11.16 -10.65
N ASP A 29 5.99 10.81 -11.89
CA ASP A 29 5.64 9.51 -12.50
C ASP A 29 4.13 9.20 -12.48
N TRP A 30 3.34 10.15 -12.94
CA TRP A 30 1.90 9.98 -13.12
C TRP A 30 1.61 8.89 -14.15
N ARG A 31 0.68 8.01 -13.86
CA ARG A 31 0.20 7.06 -14.86
C ARG A 31 -0.47 7.79 -16.01
N GLN A 32 -0.24 7.26 -17.22
CA GLN A 32 -0.76 7.86 -18.46
C GLN A 32 -2.26 7.65 -18.60
N ASP A 33 -2.78 6.52 -18.12
CA ASP A 33 -4.20 6.22 -18.15
C ASP A 33 -4.67 5.34 -16.96
N PHE A 34 -5.99 5.31 -16.74
CA PHE A 34 -6.70 4.41 -15.85
C PHE A 34 -7.84 3.77 -16.65
N GLU A 35 -7.67 2.52 -17.09
CA GLU A 35 -8.62 1.82 -17.97
C GLU A 35 -9.03 2.63 -19.22
N GLY A 36 -8.05 3.29 -19.85
CA GLY A 36 -8.27 4.15 -21.02
C GLY A 36 -8.71 5.58 -20.70
N SER A 37 -8.97 5.92 -19.44
CA SER A 37 -9.22 7.31 -19.02
C SER A 37 -7.91 8.01 -18.67
N ILE A 38 -7.66 9.17 -19.28
CA ILE A 38 -6.45 9.98 -19.07
C ILE A 38 -6.61 11.04 -17.97
N SER A 39 -7.81 11.25 -17.45
CA SER A 39 -8.10 12.38 -16.54
C SER A 39 -8.78 11.96 -15.24
N ILE A 40 -9.49 10.84 -15.25
CA ILE A 40 -10.31 10.39 -14.12
C ILE A 40 -10.01 8.93 -13.83
N GLY A 41 -9.74 8.62 -12.55
CA GLY A 41 -9.58 7.27 -12.03
C GLY A 41 -10.21 7.12 -10.65
N ASP A 42 -10.04 5.96 -10.03
CA ASP A 42 -10.55 5.71 -8.68
C ASP A 42 -9.54 6.20 -7.64
N ILE A 43 -9.91 7.22 -6.86
CA ILE A 43 -9.08 7.78 -5.77
C ILE A 43 -8.75 6.72 -4.73
N TYR A 44 -9.60 5.72 -4.51
CA TYR A 44 -9.29 4.62 -3.59
C TYR A 44 -8.06 3.82 -4.02
N TYR A 45 -7.77 3.76 -5.32
CA TYR A 45 -6.55 3.12 -5.81
C TYR A 45 -5.30 3.89 -5.37
N ASP A 46 -5.30 5.22 -5.49
CA ASP A 46 -4.19 6.06 -5.02
C ASP A 46 -4.01 5.96 -3.50
N LEU A 47 -5.10 5.96 -2.74
CA LEU A 47 -5.04 5.76 -1.29
C LEU A 47 -4.48 4.39 -0.92
N ALA A 48 -4.82 3.35 -1.66
CA ALA A 48 -4.28 2.01 -1.46
C ALA A 48 -2.79 1.93 -1.82
N LYS A 49 -2.35 2.61 -2.88
CA LYS A 49 -0.93 2.74 -3.23
C LYS A 49 -0.14 3.46 -2.14
N LEU A 50 -0.70 4.50 -1.55
CA LEU A 50 -0.07 5.21 -0.43
C LEU A 50 0.05 4.31 0.80
N LEU A 51 -1.01 3.56 1.16
CA LEU A 51 -0.98 2.61 2.28
C LEU A 51 0.02 1.48 2.02
N HIS A 52 0.08 0.96 0.79
CA HIS A 52 1.09 -0.02 0.38
C HIS A 52 2.51 0.42 0.75
N GLY A 53 2.90 1.67 0.43
CA GLY A 53 4.20 2.25 0.77
C GLY A 53 4.43 2.46 2.28
N MET A 54 3.37 2.56 3.09
CA MET A 54 3.48 2.63 4.55
C MET A 54 3.73 1.25 5.19
N ILE A 55 3.42 0.17 4.50
CA ILE A 55 3.59 -1.21 4.98
C ILE A 55 4.91 -1.79 4.48
N VAL A 56 5.17 -1.66 3.17
CA VAL A 56 6.39 -2.18 2.54
C VAL A 56 7.10 -1.02 1.85
N SER A 57 8.26 -0.63 2.38
CA SER A 57 9.09 0.42 1.79
C SER A 57 10.36 -0.17 1.15
N HIS A 58 10.77 0.35 0.01
CA HIS A 58 11.95 -0.10 -0.73
C HIS A 58 13.23 -0.14 0.14
N PRO A 59 13.55 0.86 0.98
CA PRO A 59 14.72 0.80 1.84
C PRO A 59 14.73 -0.42 2.77
N GLN A 60 13.57 -0.83 3.28
CA GLN A 60 13.49 -1.99 4.17
C GLN A 60 13.61 -3.31 3.40
N VAL A 61 13.09 -3.37 2.19
CA VAL A 61 13.24 -4.51 1.27
C VAL A 61 14.70 -4.70 0.89
N ASN A 62 15.39 -3.63 0.49
CA ASN A 62 16.80 -3.66 0.12
C ASN A 62 17.72 -4.10 1.28
N LEU A 63 17.32 -3.82 2.52
CA LEU A 63 18.00 -4.30 3.72
C LEU A 63 17.56 -5.70 4.16
N ASN A 64 16.74 -6.41 3.36
CA ASN A 64 16.20 -7.74 3.67
C ASN A 64 15.47 -7.79 5.03
N ARG A 65 14.82 -6.69 5.44
CA ARG A 65 14.11 -6.58 6.73
C ARG A 65 12.69 -7.16 6.67
N TYR A 66 12.52 -8.24 5.94
CA TYR A 66 11.29 -9.03 5.90
C TYR A 66 11.63 -10.52 6.05
N LYS A 67 10.70 -11.30 6.54
CA LYS A 67 10.87 -12.75 6.74
C LYS A 67 9.60 -13.49 6.37
N ILE A 68 9.79 -14.68 5.80
CA ILE A 68 8.73 -15.65 5.58
C ILE A 68 9.20 -17.00 6.15
N LYS A 69 8.36 -17.65 6.92
CA LYS A 69 8.61 -18.98 7.49
C LYS A 69 7.40 -19.86 7.32
N ASN A 70 7.61 -21.10 6.94
CA ASN A 70 6.59 -22.12 6.92
C ASN A 70 6.84 -23.11 8.07
N LEU A 71 5.90 -23.21 9.00
CA LEU A 71 5.96 -24.10 10.15
C LEU A 71 4.65 -24.88 10.26
N SER A 72 4.73 -26.20 10.26
CA SER A 72 3.54 -27.07 10.44
C SER A 72 2.37 -26.72 9.52
N GLY A 73 2.65 -26.45 8.23
CA GLY A 73 1.62 -26.11 7.23
C GLY A 73 1.08 -24.68 7.32
N LYS A 74 1.57 -23.87 8.26
CA LYS A 74 1.20 -22.46 8.40
C LYS A 74 2.32 -21.54 7.92
N THR A 75 1.96 -20.48 7.22
CA THR A 75 2.89 -19.45 6.76
C THR A 75 2.86 -18.28 7.73
N TYR A 76 4.04 -17.91 8.22
CA TYR A 76 4.27 -16.75 9.06
C TYR A 76 5.07 -15.72 8.27
N ILE A 77 4.63 -14.49 8.31
CA ILE A 77 5.35 -13.35 7.71
C ILE A 77 5.70 -12.34 8.80
N ASN A 78 6.81 -11.68 8.62
CA ASN A 78 7.24 -10.55 9.46
C ASN A 78 7.91 -9.51 8.57
N ILE A 79 7.65 -8.25 8.84
CA ILE A 79 8.31 -7.13 8.20
C ILE A 79 8.63 -6.05 9.24
N PHE A 80 9.82 -5.49 9.15
CA PHE A 80 10.16 -4.33 9.93
C PHE A 80 9.56 -3.08 9.31
N ILE A 81 8.67 -2.42 10.03
CA ILE A 81 8.07 -1.13 9.64
C ILE A 81 8.68 -0.05 10.54
N PRO A 82 9.38 0.95 9.98
CA PRO A 82 9.92 2.08 10.73
C PRO A 82 8.84 2.83 11.51
N GLU A 83 9.19 3.37 12.66
CA GLU A 83 8.23 4.01 13.57
C GLU A 83 7.54 5.23 12.95
N ASN A 84 8.23 5.98 12.10
CA ASN A 84 7.63 7.08 11.34
C ASN A 84 6.53 6.58 10.38
N LEU A 85 6.72 5.45 9.70
CA LEU A 85 5.69 4.88 8.80
C LEU A 85 4.50 4.32 9.58
N LYS A 86 4.73 3.72 10.77
CA LYS A 86 3.63 3.33 11.67
C LYS A 86 2.79 4.54 12.08
N LYS A 87 3.45 5.64 12.47
CA LYS A 87 2.76 6.90 12.80
C LYS A 87 2.00 7.45 11.59
N CYS A 88 2.61 7.48 10.39
CA CYS A 88 1.92 7.88 9.16
C CYS A 88 0.65 7.06 8.93
N ARG A 89 0.71 5.73 9.11
CA ARG A 89 -0.45 4.84 8.94
C ARG A 89 -1.57 5.16 9.92
N ILE A 90 -1.25 5.44 11.19
CA ILE A 90 -2.24 5.87 12.19
C ILE A 90 -2.92 7.17 11.76
N TYR A 91 -2.14 8.16 11.31
CA TYR A 91 -2.68 9.41 10.79
C TYR A 91 -3.54 9.20 9.54
N PHE A 92 -3.09 8.35 8.65
CA PHE A 92 -3.81 8.01 7.43
C PHE A 92 -5.20 7.45 7.70
N TYR A 93 -5.33 6.47 8.60
CA TYR A 93 -6.63 5.91 8.97
C TYR A 93 -7.54 6.93 9.68
N LYS A 94 -6.97 7.77 10.55
CA LYS A 94 -7.73 8.88 11.15
C LYS A 94 -8.23 9.86 10.09
N TRP A 95 -7.42 10.14 9.08
CA TRP A 95 -7.78 11.01 7.96
C TRP A 95 -8.86 10.39 7.09
N LEU A 96 -8.78 9.11 6.76
CA LEU A 96 -9.85 8.40 6.05
C LEU A 96 -11.18 8.53 6.79
N LYS A 97 -11.19 8.25 8.08
CA LYS A 97 -12.39 8.36 8.93
C LYS A 97 -12.95 9.78 8.94
N LYS A 98 -12.10 10.80 9.11
CA LYS A 98 -12.49 12.22 9.12
C LYS A 98 -13.14 12.65 7.79
N ASN A 99 -12.73 12.07 6.67
CA ASN A 99 -13.24 12.41 5.35
C ASN A 99 -14.34 11.43 4.85
N ASN A 100 -14.89 10.61 5.73
CA ASN A 100 -15.92 9.61 5.40
C ASN A 100 -15.49 8.64 4.28
N LEU A 101 -14.19 8.33 4.18
CA LEU A 101 -13.63 7.38 3.23
C LEU A 101 -13.61 5.98 3.84
N SER A 102 -13.90 4.97 3.01
CA SER A 102 -13.98 3.59 3.44
C SER A 102 -12.59 2.99 3.64
N GLN A 103 -12.17 2.80 4.90
CA GLN A 103 -10.97 2.04 5.25
C GLN A 103 -11.00 0.64 4.63
N TYR A 104 -12.13 -0.05 4.73
CA TYR A 104 -12.31 -1.39 4.17
C TYR A 104 -11.93 -1.48 2.68
N LYS A 105 -12.36 -0.50 1.87
CA LYS A 105 -12.01 -0.47 0.44
C LYS A 105 -10.51 -0.26 0.23
N VAL A 106 -9.90 0.63 1.00
CA VAL A 106 -8.46 0.89 0.93
C VAL A 106 -7.68 -0.38 1.29
N ASP A 107 -8.06 -1.07 2.37
CA ASP A 107 -7.40 -2.29 2.83
C ASP A 107 -7.52 -3.43 1.82
N ILE A 108 -8.71 -3.65 1.22
CA ILE A 108 -8.92 -4.62 0.13
C ILE A 108 -8.04 -4.29 -1.07
N LEU A 109 -8.08 -3.05 -1.56
CA LEU A 109 -7.28 -2.64 -2.73
C LEU A 109 -5.78 -2.77 -2.46
N THR A 110 -5.32 -2.40 -1.25
CA THR A 110 -3.91 -2.57 -0.85
C THR A 110 -3.51 -4.04 -0.87
N SER A 111 -4.39 -4.93 -0.39
CA SER A 111 -4.17 -6.38 -0.42
C SER A 111 -4.04 -6.89 -1.86
N LEU A 112 -4.92 -6.44 -2.75
CA LEU A 112 -4.89 -6.80 -4.18
C LEU A 112 -3.63 -6.25 -4.87
N ILE A 113 -3.16 -5.05 -4.51
CA ILE A 113 -1.89 -4.50 -4.99
C ILE A 113 -0.74 -5.43 -4.62
N PHE A 114 -0.64 -5.89 -3.35
CA PHE A 114 0.40 -6.84 -2.94
C PHE A 114 0.34 -8.16 -3.72
N LEU A 115 -0.85 -8.71 -3.95
CA LEU A 115 -1.02 -9.93 -4.76
C LEU A 115 -0.55 -9.73 -6.20
N ASN A 116 -0.91 -8.59 -6.80
CA ASN A 116 -0.56 -8.28 -8.18
C ASN A 116 0.94 -8.07 -8.36
N ILE A 117 1.58 -7.25 -7.51
CA ILE A 117 3.01 -6.97 -7.63
C ILE A 117 3.89 -8.18 -7.27
N ALA A 118 3.37 -9.15 -6.52
CA ALA A 118 4.10 -10.38 -6.23
C ALA A 118 4.58 -11.10 -7.51
N ALA A 119 3.78 -11.06 -8.58
CA ALA A 119 4.15 -11.67 -9.87
C ALA A 119 5.33 -10.97 -10.57
N LEU A 120 5.64 -9.72 -10.19
CA LEU A 120 6.68 -8.89 -10.80
C LEU A 120 8.04 -9.02 -10.09
N HIS A 121 8.12 -9.78 -9.01
CA HIS A 121 9.32 -9.90 -8.19
C HIS A 121 9.87 -11.31 -8.11
N HIS A 122 11.16 -11.44 -7.77
CA HIS A 122 11.84 -12.74 -7.63
C HIS A 122 11.73 -13.30 -6.21
N THR A 123 11.91 -14.62 -6.08
CA THR A 123 12.01 -15.32 -4.79
C THR A 123 13.22 -14.81 -3.98
N PRO A 124 13.09 -14.60 -2.65
CA PRO A 124 11.94 -14.92 -1.79
C PRO A 124 10.89 -13.80 -1.65
N TYR A 125 11.15 -12.61 -2.20
CA TYR A 125 10.33 -11.43 -2.00
C TYR A 125 8.91 -11.59 -2.60
N ASN A 126 8.79 -12.22 -3.76
CA ASN A 126 7.49 -12.53 -4.36
C ASN A 126 6.60 -13.38 -3.44
N LYS A 127 7.18 -14.41 -2.79
CA LYS A 127 6.45 -15.27 -1.83
C LYS A 127 6.01 -14.48 -0.60
N PHE A 128 6.87 -13.56 -0.12
CA PHE A 128 6.52 -12.67 0.98
C PHE A 128 5.34 -11.78 0.60
N LEU A 129 5.39 -11.07 -0.54
CA LEU A 129 4.32 -10.18 -1.01
C LEU A 129 3.00 -10.93 -1.20
N PHE A 130 3.04 -12.10 -1.82
CA PHE A 130 1.86 -12.92 -2.04
C PHE A 130 1.17 -13.32 -0.73
N ASN A 131 1.95 -13.80 0.25
CA ASN A 131 1.40 -14.19 1.55
C ASN A 131 0.94 -12.97 2.36
N LEU A 132 1.64 -11.84 2.27
CA LEU A 132 1.21 -10.58 2.87
C LEU A 132 -0.17 -10.18 2.32
N GLY A 133 -0.30 -10.12 0.99
CA GLY A 133 -1.56 -9.79 0.34
C GLY A 133 -2.71 -10.74 0.72
N LYS A 134 -2.46 -12.05 0.77
CA LYS A 134 -3.45 -13.05 1.22
C LYS A 134 -3.92 -12.80 2.65
N ILE A 135 -2.98 -12.63 3.58
CA ILE A 135 -3.29 -12.42 5.00
C ILE A 135 -4.08 -11.12 5.18
N MET A 136 -3.64 -10.05 4.51
CA MET A 136 -4.32 -8.77 4.56
C MET A 136 -5.74 -8.87 4.00
N LEU A 137 -5.93 -9.51 2.85
CA LEU A 137 -7.24 -9.69 2.22
C LEU A 137 -8.19 -10.49 3.13
N GLN A 138 -7.72 -11.60 3.68
CA GLN A 138 -8.51 -12.41 4.61
C GLN A 138 -8.92 -11.62 5.84
N ASN A 139 -7.98 -10.90 6.48
CA ASN A 139 -8.30 -10.08 7.66
C ASN A 139 -9.31 -8.98 7.32
N SER A 140 -9.17 -8.31 6.17
CA SER A 140 -10.14 -7.29 5.73
C SER A 140 -11.54 -7.88 5.57
N ILE A 141 -11.67 -9.06 4.94
CA ILE A 141 -12.97 -9.73 4.76
C ILE A 141 -13.57 -10.15 6.11
N GLU A 142 -12.74 -10.60 7.05
CA GLU A 142 -13.15 -11.03 8.38
C GLU A 142 -13.31 -9.86 9.38
N ASN A 143 -13.15 -8.59 8.95
CA ASN A 143 -13.15 -7.38 9.78
C ASN A 143 -12.17 -7.45 10.96
N LYS A 144 -11.03 -8.12 10.78
CA LYS A 144 -9.94 -8.19 11.75
C LYS A 144 -8.96 -7.05 11.53
N GLU A 145 -8.49 -6.43 12.60
CA GLU A 145 -7.45 -5.40 12.52
C GLU A 145 -6.09 -6.01 12.12
N PHE A 146 -5.32 -5.25 11.34
CA PHE A 146 -3.94 -5.60 11.00
C PHE A 146 -2.98 -5.10 12.06
N TYR A 147 -2.30 -6.03 12.71
CA TYR A 147 -1.16 -5.73 13.58
C TYR A 147 0.12 -6.24 12.90
N PHE A 148 1.00 -5.30 12.55
CA PHE A 148 2.38 -5.56 12.18
C PHE A 148 3.32 -4.83 13.14
#